data_838aba2210c9ecfd283acd23fb9cf9b0
#
_entry.id   838aba2210c9ecfd283acd23fb9cf9b0
#
_cell.length_a   1.000
_cell.length_b   1.000
_cell.length_c   1.000
_cell.angle_alpha   90.00
_cell.angle_beta   90.00
_cell.angle_gamma   90.00
#
_symmetry.space_group_name_H-M   'P 1'
#
loop_
_entity.id
_entity.type
_entity.pdbx_description
1 polymer ?
#
loop_
_entity_poly.entity_id
_entity_poly.type
_entity_poly.pdbx_seq_one_letter_code
_entity_poly.pdbx_strand_id
1 'polypeptide(L)'
;MQKTYNDSFHALKGVDLAVEQGEILALLGPNGAGKTTLIATICGLASPTSGSIRVGGYDINVDYRAARKLIGLVPQEISLEPFETVMNTLKFSRGLFGLGPRPALTERILKQLSLWDKRHAQIKSLSGGMRRRVMIAKALVHEPRILFLDEPTAGVDVELRRDMWTLISQL
;
A
#
# COMPACT_ATOMS: atom_id res chain seq x y z
N MET A 1 9.86 16.75 -8.47
CA MET A 1 10.35 16.60 -7.09
C MET A 1 11.72 15.94 -7.03
N GLN A 2 12.51 16.19 -5.96
CA GLN A 2 13.84 15.61 -5.75
C GLN A 2 13.94 14.99 -4.35
N LYS A 3 14.79 13.96 -4.21
CA LYS A 3 15.12 13.37 -2.91
C LYS A 3 16.60 13.04 -2.85
N THR A 4 17.27 13.63 -1.86
CA THR A 4 18.67 13.37 -1.53
C THR A 4 18.76 12.85 -0.11
N TYR A 5 19.58 11.83 0.12
CA TYR A 5 19.93 11.29 1.44
C TYR A 5 21.37 11.65 1.77
N ASN A 6 21.64 11.99 3.03
CA ASN A 6 22.98 12.25 3.56
C ASN A 6 23.80 13.23 2.68
N ASP A 7 23.14 14.29 2.18
CA ASP A 7 23.68 15.38 1.37
C ASP A 7 24.44 14.99 0.07
N SER A 8 24.54 13.69 -0.21
CA SER A 8 25.32 13.21 -1.37
C SER A 8 24.59 12.20 -2.26
N PHE A 9 23.69 11.38 -1.71
CA PHE A 9 23.01 10.36 -2.50
C PHE A 9 21.69 10.88 -3.06
N HIS A 10 21.71 11.24 -4.36
CA HIS A 10 20.52 11.68 -5.11
C HIS A 10 19.66 10.49 -5.53
N ALA A 11 18.70 10.09 -4.69
CA ALA A 11 17.80 8.98 -4.98
C ALA A 11 16.75 9.34 -6.04
N LEU A 12 16.29 10.61 -6.06
CA LEU A 12 15.37 11.13 -7.08
C LEU A 12 15.93 12.46 -7.63
N LYS A 13 16.19 12.50 -8.95
CA LYS A 13 16.92 13.59 -9.63
C LYS A 13 15.98 14.50 -10.45
N GLY A 14 14.84 14.90 -9.90
CA GLY A 14 13.87 15.71 -10.62
C GLY A 14 12.86 14.84 -11.34
N VAL A 15 11.90 14.27 -10.56
CA VAL A 15 10.81 13.46 -11.10
C VAL A 15 9.57 14.33 -11.21
N ASP A 16 9.02 14.39 -12.42
CA ASP A 16 7.70 14.94 -12.71
C ASP A 16 6.78 13.80 -13.12
N LEU A 17 5.67 13.64 -12.39
CA LEU A 17 4.72 12.57 -12.57
C LEU A 17 3.31 13.08 -12.31
N ALA A 18 2.41 12.80 -13.22
CA ALA A 18 0.97 12.95 -13.02
C ALA A 18 0.31 11.58 -13.27
N VAL A 19 -0.68 11.25 -12.47
CA VAL A 19 -1.49 10.02 -12.59
C VAL A 19 -2.95 10.42 -12.49
N GLU A 20 -3.72 10.05 -13.50
CA GLU A 20 -5.14 10.41 -13.58
C GLU A 20 -6.02 9.37 -12.86
N GLN A 21 -7.25 9.75 -12.58
CA GLN A 21 -8.22 8.84 -11.97
C GLN A 21 -8.55 7.68 -12.92
N GLY A 22 -8.49 6.45 -12.40
CA GLY A 22 -8.73 5.23 -13.18
C GLY A 22 -7.50 4.73 -13.94
N GLU A 23 -6.36 5.41 -13.82
CA GLU A 23 -5.12 5.00 -14.45
C GLU A 23 -4.38 3.95 -13.63
N ILE A 24 -3.80 2.95 -14.30
CA ILE A 24 -2.87 1.99 -13.74
C ILE A 24 -1.48 2.31 -14.27
N LEU A 25 -0.61 2.80 -13.39
CA LEU A 25 0.77 3.14 -13.72
C LEU A 25 1.73 2.07 -13.22
N ALA A 26 2.58 1.53 -14.10
CA ALA A 26 3.66 0.63 -13.73
C ALA A 26 5.00 1.36 -13.71
N LEU A 27 5.69 1.34 -12.57
CA LEU A 27 7.04 1.85 -12.42
C LEU A 27 8.05 0.74 -12.72
N LEU A 28 8.73 0.83 -13.86
CA LEU A 28 9.73 -0.14 -14.30
C LEU A 28 11.14 0.46 -14.14
N GLY A 29 12.10 -0.40 -13.82
CA GLY A 29 13.50 0.00 -13.70
C GLY A 29 14.30 -0.98 -12.84
N PRO A 30 15.64 -0.94 -12.91
CA PRO A 30 16.51 -1.81 -12.13
C PRO A 30 16.41 -1.53 -10.62
N ASN A 31 16.98 -2.43 -9.81
CA ASN A 31 17.12 -2.20 -8.38
C ASN A 31 18.00 -0.95 -8.15
N GLY A 32 17.61 -0.11 -7.19
CA GLY A 32 18.28 1.17 -6.94
C GLY A 32 17.84 2.33 -7.84
N ALA A 33 16.93 2.13 -8.80
CA ALA A 33 16.41 3.21 -9.66
C ALA A 33 15.52 4.25 -8.93
N GLY A 34 15.30 4.09 -7.62
CA GLY A 34 14.51 5.02 -6.82
C GLY A 34 13.00 4.73 -6.77
N LYS A 35 12.52 3.60 -7.29
CA LYS A 35 11.09 3.24 -7.30
C LYS A 35 10.47 3.26 -5.90
N THR A 36 11.06 2.51 -4.96
CA THR A 36 10.61 2.47 -3.55
C THR A 36 10.74 3.85 -2.89
N THR A 37 11.79 4.62 -3.19
CA THR A 37 11.95 5.99 -2.70
C THR A 37 10.85 6.91 -3.22
N LEU A 38 10.47 6.78 -4.49
CA LEU A 38 9.37 7.53 -5.09
C LEU A 38 8.05 7.23 -4.37
N ILE A 39 7.70 5.95 -4.23
CA ILE A 39 6.50 5.49 -3.53
C ILE A 39 6.53 5.98 -2.07
N ALA A 40 7.62 5.76 -1.35
CA ALA A 40 7.76 6.19 0.04
C ALA A 40 7.60 7.71 0.20
N THR A 41 8.10 8.50 -0.76
CA THR A 41 7.98 9.95 -0.72
C THR A 41 6.54 10.39 -1.00
N ILE A 42 5.84 9.79 -1.97
CA ILE A 42 4.43 10.08 -2.26
C ILE A 42 3.53 9.68 -1.08
N CYS A 43 3.81 8.53 -0.44
CA CYS A 43 3.07 8.05 0.73
C CYS A 43 3.39 8.83 2.03
N GLY A 44 4.31 9.80 1.97
CA GLY A 44 4.71 10.61 3.13
C GLY A 44 5.50 9.83 4.18
N LEU A 45 6.15 8.72 3.81
CA LEU A 45 7.10 7.98 4.65
C LEU A 45 8.49 8.60 4.61
N ALA A 46 8.82 9.32 3.55
CA ALA A 46 10.03 10.12 3.40
C ALA A 46 9.66 11.52 2.92
N SER A 47 10.26 12.56 3.48
CA SER A 47 10.04 13.93 3.01
C SER A 47 10.85 14.20 1.73
N PRO A 48 10.29 14.87 0.71
CA PRO A 48 11.07 15.33 -0.43
C PRO A 48 12.13 16.35 0.01
N THR A 49 13.27 16.41 -0.67
CA THR A 49 14.29 17.44 -0.42
C THR A 49 13.88 18.75 -1.10
N SER A 50 13.26 18.67 -2.28
CA SER A 50 12.71 19.83 -2.99
C SER A 50 11.56 19.43 -3.91
N GLY A 51 10.75 20.42 -4.31
CA GLY A 51 9.54 20.22 -5.10
C GLY A 51 8.31 19.97 -4.23
N SER A 52 7.18 19.73 -4.87
CA SER A 52 5.89 19.51 -4.22
C SER A 52 5.27 18.20 -4.70
N ILE A 53 4.44 17.62 -3.85
CA ILE A 53 3.66 16.42 -4.17
C ILE A 53 2.24 16.66 -3.70
N ARG A 54 1.28 16.39 -4.60
CA ARG A 54 -0.14 16.46 -4.28
C ARG A 54 -0.81 15.12 -4.55
N VAL A 55 -1.69 14.71 -3.64
CA VAL A 55 -2.47 13.48 -3.74
C VAL A 55 -3.94 13.84 -3.57
N GLY A 56 -4.73 13.66 -4.63
CA GLY A 56 -6.13 14.06 -4.64
C GLY A 56 -6.35 15.56 -4.35
N GLY A 57 -5.41 16.40 -4.77
CA GLY A 57 -5.40 17.85 -4.52
C GLY A 57 -4.74 18.29 -3.21
N TYR A 58 -4.50 17.37 -2.26
CA TYR A 58 -3.88 17.65 -0.97
C TYR A 58 -2.36 17.62 -1.04
N ASP A 59 -1.69 18.63 -0.47
CA ASP A 59 -0.24 18.62 -0.31
C ASP A 59 0.18 17.63 0.77
N ILE A 60 1.14 16.74 0.46
CA ILE A 60 1.54 15.67 1.38
C ILE A 60 2.26 16.15 2.64
N ASN A 61 2.80 17.35 2.65
CA ASN A 61 3.49 17.93 3.81
C ASN A 61 2.52 18.76 4.66
N VAL A 62 1.67 19.57 4.02
CA VAL A 62 0.74 20.48 4.70
C VAL A 62 -0.54 19.75 5.12
N ASP A 63 -1.16 19.04 4.18
CA ASP A 63 -2.44 18.35 4.34
C ASP A 63 -2.24 16.83 4.56
N TYR A 64 -1.15 16.44 5.20
CA TYR A 64 -0.68 15.05 5.25
C TYR A 64 -1.74 14.04 5.72
N ARG A 65 -2.64 14.43 6.66
CA ARG A 65 -3.71 13.55 7.15
C ARG A 65 -4.76 13.28 6.07
N ALA A 66 -5.13 14.30 5.30
CA ALA A 66 -6.09 14.18 4.21
C ALA A 66 -5.48 13.38 3.04
N ALA A 67 -4.25 13.68 2.65
CA ALA A 67 -3.51 12.95 1.62
C ALA A 67 -3.37 11.47 1.96
N ARG A 68 -2.92 11.12 3.17
CA ARG A 68 -2.73 9.73 3.60
C ARG A 68 -4.02 8.92 3.68
N LYS A 69 -5.15 9.52 3.98
CA LYS A 69 -6.46 8.84 3.95
C LYS A 69 -6.82 8.33 2.55
N LEU A 70 -6.30 8.97 1.51
CA LEU A 70 -6.54 8.58 0.12
C LEU A 70 -5.60 7.46 -0.35
N ILE A 71 -4.56 7.13 0.42
CA ILE A 71 -3.49 6.23 0.00
C ILE A 71 -3.58 4.90 0.74
N GLY A 72 -3.61 3.80 -0.01
CA GLY A 72 -3.28 2.47 0.46
C GLY A 72 -1.86 2.11 0.00
N LEU A 73 -1.05 1.57 0.88
CA LEU A 73 0.30 1.12 0.55
C LEU A 73 0.49 -0.35 0.93
N VAL A 74 0.94 -1.14 -0.03
CA VAL A 74 1.43 -2.51 0.16
C VAL A 74 2.95 -2.48 -0.06
N PRO A 75 3.76 -2.44 1.01
CA PRO A 75 5.21 -2.40 0.89
C PRO A 75 5.79 -3.74 0.42
N GLN A 76 7.03 -3.73 -0.04
CA GLN A 76 7.75 -4.92 -0.47
C GLN A 76 7.88 -5.93 0.67
N GLU A 77 8.27 -5.50 1.86
CA GLU A 77 8.43 -6.35 3.03
C GLU A 77 7.10 -6.58 3.76
N ILE A 78 6.90 -7.79 4.26
CA ILE A 78 5.73 -8.15 5.05
C ILE A 78 5.94 -7.70 6.49
N SER A 79 5.26 -6.61 6.86
CA SER A 79 5.24 -6.08 8.23
C SER A 79 3.87 -6.29 8.86
N LEU A 80 3.70 -7.44 9.52
CA LEU A 80 2.48 -7.84 10.23
C LEU A 80 2.83 -8.38 11.61
N GLU A 81 2.01 -8.06 12.61
CA GLU A 81 2.14 -8.62 13.96
C GLU A 81 1.83 -10.13 13.97
N PRO A 82 2.80 -10.99 14.30
CA PRO A 82 2.67 -12.45 14.10
C PRO A 82 1.60 -13.09 15.00
N PHE A 83 1.35 -12.53 16.17
CA PHE A 83 0.41 -13.07 17.16
C PHE A 83 -1.00 -12.51 17.02
N GLU A 84 -1.19 -11.46 16.22
CA GLU A 84 -2.51 -10.92 15.93
C GLU A 84 -3.27 -11.80 14.93
N THR A 85 -4.61 -11.73 14.99
CA THR A 85 -5.48 -12.36 14.01
C THR A 85 -5.63 -11.48 12.77
N VAL A 86 -5.98 -12.10 11.63
CA VAL A 86 -6.29 -11.37 10.40
C VAL A 86 -7.35 -10.30 10.66
N MET A 87 -8.44 -10.66 11.34
CA MET A 87 -9.54 -9.73 11.64
C MET A 87 -9.08 -8.55 12.50
N ASN A 88 -8.29 -8.79 13.56
CA ASN A 88 -7.80 -7.74 14.42
C ASN A 88 -6.84 -6.80 13.68
N THR A 89 -5.97 -7.36 12.83
CA THR A 89 -5.06 -6.58 11.97
C THR A 89 -5.84 -5.58 11.10
N LEU A 90 -6.95 -6.01 10.49
CA LEU A 90 -7.76 -5.12 9.66
C LEU A 90 -8.52 -4.09 10.49
N LYS A 91 -9.12 -4.50 11.62
CA LYS A 91 -9.78 -3.56 12.54
C LYS A 91 -8.83 -2.48 13.03
N PHE A 92 -7.64 -2.86 13.46
CA PHE A 92 -6.60 -1.95 13.92
C PHE A 92 -6.19 -0.99 12.80
N SER A 93 -5.90 -1.52 11.61
CA SER A 93 -5.52 -0.68 10.46
C SER A 93 -6.58 0.37 10.13
N ARG A 94 -7.87 -0.01 10.11
CA ARG A 94 -8.97 0.93 9.87
C ARG A 94 -9.07 1.99 10.99
N GLY A 95 -8.87 1.58 12.23
CA GLY A 95 -8.85 2.46 13.40
C GLY A 95 -7.77 3.54 13.36
N LEU A 96 -6.59 3.24 12.78
CA LEU A 96 -5.51 4.22 12.60
C LEU A 96 -5.92 5.43 11.73
N PHE A 97 -6.89 5.24 10.84
CA PHE A 97 -7.47 6.31 10.01
C PHE A 97 -8.66 7.03 10.68
N GLY A 98 -8.96 6.71 11.95
CA GLY A 98 -10.10 7.27 12.69
C GLY A 98 -11.44 6.75 12.19
N LEU A 99 -11.48 5.58 11.54
CA LEU A 99 -12.69 5.00 10.96
C LEU A 99 -13.23 3.89 11.87
N GLY A 100 -14.56 3.93 12.12
CA GLY A 100 -15.25 2.88 12.86
C GLY A 100 -15.31 1.53 12.14
N PRO A 101 -15.69 0.46 12.84
CA PRO A 101 -15.86 -0.86 12.24
C PRO A 101 -16.83 -0.86 11.06
N ARG A 102 -16.49 -1.59 10.00
CA ARG A 102 -17.36 -1.80 8.82
C ARG A 102 -17.34 -3.28 8.43
N PRO A 103 -18.10 -4.14 9.14
CA PRO A 103 -18.04 -5.59 8.99
C PRO A 103 -18.26 -6.06 7.56
N ALA A 104 -19.28 -5.54 6.87
CA ALA A 104 -19.60 -5.92 5.50
C ALA A 104 -18.48 -5.64 4.50
N LEU A 105 -17.77 -4.52 4.67
CA LEU A 105 -16.59 -4.20 3.85
C LEU A 105 -15.44 -5.18 4.13
N THR A 106 -15.15 -5.41 5.42
CA THR A 106 -14.09 -6.32 5.83
C THR A 106 -14.34 -7.74 5.33
N GLU A 107 -15.57 -8.23 5.43
CA GLU A 107 -15.99 -9.52 4.91
C GLU A 107 -15.80 -9.59 3.39
N ARG A 108 -16.24 -8.58 2.65
CA ARG A 108 -16.08 -8.50 1.20
C ARG A 108 -14.61 -8.59 0.80
N ILE A 109 -13.74 -7.77 1.40
CA ILE A 109 -12.30 -7.77 1.13
C ILE A 109 -11.68 -9.13 1.42
N LEU A 110 -11.98 -9.72 2.58
CA LEU A 110 -11.43 -11.02 2.96
C LEU A 110 -11.92 -12.16 2.06
N LYS A 111 -13.16 -12.11 1.58
CA LYS A 111 -13.69 -13.09 0.60
C LYS A 111 -12.99 -12.94 -0.75
N GLN A 112 -12.86 -11.72 -1.28
CA GLN A 112 -12.16 -11.45 -2.53
C GLN A 112 -10.69 -11.91 -2.51
N LEU A 113 -10.05 -11.85 -1.34
CA LEU A 113 -8.66 -12.29 -1.15
C LEU A 113 -8.54 -13.76 -0.69
N SER A 114 -9.63 -14.54 -0.66
CA SER A 114 -9.65 -15.94 -0.20
C SER A 114 -9.09 -16.11 1.22
N LEU A 115 -9.38 -15.15 2.10
CA LEU A 115 -8.93 -15.13 3.50
C LEU A 115 -10.06 -15.25 4.51
N TRP A 116 -11.32 -15.32 4.07
CA TRP A 116 -12.47 -15.30 4.99
C TRP A 116 -12.45 -16.44 6.01
N ASP A 117 -12.12 -17.65 5.57
CA ASP A 117 -12.04 -18.82 6.45
C ASP A 117 -10.88 -18.75 7.44
N LYS A 118 -9.89 -17.91 7.16
CA LYS A 118 -8.72 -17.66 8.02
C LYS A 118 -8.83 -16.38 8.84
N ARG A 119 -9.98 -15.71 8.86
CA ARG A 119 -10.15 -14.40 9.53
C ARG A 119 -9.81 -14.38 11.02
N HIS A 120 -9.93 -15.52 11.71
CA HIS A 120 -9.57 -15.69 13.12
C HIS A 120 -8.23 -16.38 13.34
N ALA A 121 -7.54 -16.78 12.27
CA ALA A 121 -6.22 -17.37 12.37
C ALA A 121 -5.17 -16.31 12.72
N GLN A 122 -4.16 -16.68 13.50
CA GLN A 122 -3.02 -15.82 13.79
C GLN A 122 -2.13 -15.69 12.55
N ILE A 123 -1.55 -14.51 12.35
CA ILE A 123 -0.68 -14.19 11.20
C ILE A 123 0.49 -15.17 11.09
N LYS A 124 1.08 -15.59 12.20
CA LYS A 124 2.20 -16.56 12.21
C LYS A 124 1.86 -17.93 11.61
N SER A 125 0.58 -18.32 11.64
CA SER A 125 0.11 -19.61 11.09
C SER A 125 -0.18 -19.57 9.59
N LEU A 126 -0.10 -18.39 8.96
CA LEU A 126 -0.40 -18.21 7.54
C LEU A 126 0.84 -18.47 6.68
N SER A 127 0.62 -18.97 5.45
CA SER A 127 1.66 -19.04 4.43
C SER A 127 2.16 -17.65 4.03
N GLY A 128 3.32 -17.56 3.37
CA GLY A 128 3.84 -16.29 2.86
C GLY A 128 2.86 -15.58 1.91
N GLY A 129 2.24 -16.33 1.00
CA GLY A 129 1.22 -15.80 0.09
C GLY A 129 -0.03 -15.29 0.83
N MET A 130 -0.50 -16.03 1.85
CA MET A 130 -1.62 -15.56 2.67
C MET A 130 -1.28 -14.29 3.46
N ARG A 131 -0.07 -14.20 4.02
CA ARG A 131 0.39 -12.98 4.68
C ARG A 131 0.44 -11.80 3.72
N ARG A 132 0.87 -12.02 2.47
CA ARG A 132 0.84 -10.98 1.43
C ARG A 132 -0.59 -10.51 1.13
N ARG A 133 -1.55 -11.43 1.03
CA ARG A 133 -2.99 -11.09 0.88
C ARG A 133 -3.52 -10.29 2.07
N VAL A 134 -3.09 -10.59 3.30
CA VAL A 134 -3.44 -9.78 4.49
C VAL A 134 -2.88 -8.37 4.39
N MET A 135 -1.67 -8.16 3.86
CA MET A 135 -1.10 -6.83 3.61
C MET A 135 -1.97 -6.03 2.62
N ILE A 136 -2.46 -6.68 1.56
CA ILE A 136 -3.37 -6.05 0.60
C ILE A 136 -4.70 -5.69 1.28
N ALA A 137 -5.29 -6.62 2.04
CA ALA A 137 -6.51 -6.36 2.81
C ALA A 137 -6.35 -5.16 3.76
N LYS A 138 -5.21 -5.10 4.46
CA LYS A 138 -4.83 -3.99 5.35
C LYS A 138 -4.76 -2.66 4.62
N ALA A 139 -4.22 -2.64 3.40
CA ALA A 139 -4.13 -1.43 2.58
C ALA A 139 -5.48 -0.98 2.02
N LEU A 140 -6.47 -1.87 1.88
CA LEU A 140 -7.78 -1.59 1.30
C LEU A 140 -8.85 -1.26 2.34
N VAL A 141 -8.68 -1.68 3.61
CA VAL A 141 -9.76 -1.65 4.61
C VAL A 141 -10.22 -0.24 5.00
N HIS A 142 -9.42 0.80 4.76
CA HIS A 142 -9.79 2.20 4.97
C HIS A 142 -10.35 2.88 3.73
N GLU A 143 -10.57 2.13 2.64
CA GLU A 143 -11.18 2.57 1.37
C GLU A 143 -10.36 3.67 0.68
N PRO A 144 -9.07 3.43 0.41
CA PRO A 144 -8.23 4.40 -0.28
C PRO A 144 -8.73 4.63 -1.72
N ARG A 145 -8.41 5.79 -2.28
CA ARG A 145 -8.65 6.13 -3.70
C ARG A 145 -7.46 5.79 -4.60
N ILE A 146 -6.28 5.62 -4.01
CA ILE A 146 -5.03 5.34 -4.70
C ILE A 146 -4.35 4.19 -3.96
N LEU A 147 -3.94 3.16 -4.70
CA LEU A 147 -3.24 2.00 -4.15
C LEU A 147 -1.82 1.94 -4.72
N PHE A 148 -0.84 1.99 -3.83
CA PHE A 148 0.56 1.74 -4.17
C PHE A 148 0.94 0.31 -3.83
N LEU A 149 1.57 -0.37 -4.79
CA LEU A 149 2.08 -1.72 -4.65
C LEU A 149 3.58 -1.69 -4.95
N ASP A 150 4.40 -1.85 -3.92
CA ASP A 150 5.85 -1.91 -4.08
C ASP A 150 6.28 -3.37 -4.25
N GLU A 151 6.73 -3.72 -5.46
CA GLU A 151 7.08 -5.08 -5.87
C GLU A 151 6.03 -6.14 -5.48
N PRO A 152 4.75 -5.99 -5.90
CA PRO A 152 3.64 -6.81 -5.41
C PRO A 152 3.80 -8.29 -5.73
N THR A 153 4.62 -8.63 -6.71
CA THR A 153 4.82 -9.99 -7.22
C THR A 153 6.12 -10.63 -6.78
N ALA A 154 6.94 -9.95 -5.96
CA ALA A 154 8.17 -10.52 -5.43
C ALA A 154 7.85 -11.70 -4.50
N GLY A 155 8.36 -12.89 -4.82
CA GLY A 155 8.13 -14.10 -4.03
C GLY A 155 6.70 -14.65 -4.04
N VAL A 156 5.90 -14.27 -5.03
CA VAL A 156 4.49 -14.67 -5.17
C VAL A 156 4.33 -15.62 -6.35
N ASP A 157 3.55 -16.69 -6.16
CA ASP A 157 3.22 -17.62 -7.23
C ASP A 157 2.32 -17.01 -8.33
N VAL A 158 2.20 -17.72 -9.46
CA VAL A 158 1.47 -17.25 -10.64
C VAL A 158 -0.02 -17.06 -10.35
N GLU A 159 -0.61 -17.93 -9.52
CA GLU A 159 -2.04 -17.86 -9.16
C GLU A 159 -2.35 -16.60 -8.36
N LEU A 160 -1.56 -16.33 -7.31
CA LEU A 160 -1.75 -15.15 -6.48
C LEU A 160 -1.53 -13.85 -7.28
N ARG A 161 -0.59 -13.89 -8.24
CA ARG A 161 -0.38 -12.75 -9.16
C ARG A 161 -1.63 -12.46 -9.98
N ARG A 162 -2.28 -13.51 -10.51
CA ARG A 162 -3.52 -13.40 -11.29
C ARG A 162 -4.68 -12.87 -10.43
N ASP A 163 -4.85 -13.41 -9.23
CA ASP A 163 -5.90 -12.98 -8.29
C ASP A 163 -5.74 -11.51 -7.89
N MET A 164 -4.50 -11.07 -7.68
CA MET A 164 -4.19 -9.67 -7.39
C MET A 164 -4.58 -8.75 -8.55
N TRP A 165 -4.26 -9.11 -9.79
CA TRP A 165 -4.62 -8.31 -10.96
C TRP A 165 -6.13 -8.25 -11.15
N THR A 166 -6.83 -9.37 -10.93
CA THR A 166 -8.30 -9.41 -10.96
C THR A 166 -8.91 -8.49 -9.90
N LEU A 167 -8.36 -8.47 -8.68
CA LEU A 167 -8.81 -7.58 -7.63
C LEU A 167 -8.54 -6.10 -7.97
N ILE A 168 -7.35 -5.78 -8.45
CA ILE A 168 -6.96 -4.40 -8.80
C ILE A 168 -7.82 -3.86 -9.94
N SER A 169 -8.15 -4.67 -10.94
CA SER A 169 -9.02 -4.27 -12.06
C SER A 169 -10.50 -4.07 -11.67
N GLN A 170 -10.90 -4.46 -10.47
CA GLN A 170 -12.26 -4.28 -9.93
C GLN A 170 -12.37 -3.10 -8.95
N LEU A 171 -11.26 -2.44 -8.65
CA LEU A 171 -11.18 -1.25 -7.79
C LEU A 171 -11.28 0.03 -8.60
#